data_f688d6efaba0c65415db5d3fd062e1c5
#
_entry.id   f688d6efaba0c65415db5d3fd062e1c5
#
_cell.length_a   1.000
_cell.length_b   1.000
_cell.length_c   1.000
_cell.angle_alpha   90.00
_cell.angle_beta   90.00
_cell.angle_gamma   90.00
#
_symmetry.space_group_name_H-M   'P 1'
#
loop_
_entity.id
_entity.type
_entity.pdbx_description
1 polymer ?
#
loop_
_entity_poly.entity_id
_entity_poly.type
_entity_poly.pdbx_seq_one_letter_code
_entity_poly.pdbx_strand_id
1 'polypeptide(L)'
;FQAEDGIRDSVASRGLGDVYKRQVPWVDDNGAVQVNRGMRVEFNSAIGPYKGGLRFHPSVNLGIIKFLGFEQILKNALTTRPIGGGKGGSDFDPKGKSDMEVMRFCQSFMSELYKHIGANIDVPAGDIGVGGREIGYMFGQYKRLTGKWEGVFTGKGHGWGGSLIRPEATGYVQVYFLREMLAFNGERIDGKRCSISGSGNVAQYCAQKILNYGGKVITMSDSGGYICDESGIDESKLEWIMDLKNNRRGRISEYADAHDGVTFTASAPEPTPNGLWGVNVDVALPCATQNELNGSEAQMLVDNSVIAVGEGANMPSTPEGIHIFTANRVMFAPGKASNAGGVAVSGLE
;
A
#
# COMPACT_ATOMS: atom_id res chain seq x y z
N PHE A 1 -33.43 -10.00 6.78
CA PHE A 1 -33.40 -8.55 6.44
C PHE A 1 -33.38 -7.64 7.67
N GLN A 2 -33.92 -8.09 8.83
CA GLN A 2 -33.91 -7.27 10.07
C GLN A 2 -32.64 -7.39 10.92
N ALA A 3 -31.76 -8.35 10.69
CA ALA A 3 -30.51 -8.52 11.45
C ALA A 3 -29.41 -7.51 11.08
N GLU A 4 -29.54 -6.80 9.96
CA GLU A 4 -28.52 -5.85 9.49
C GLU A 4 -28.70 -4.45 10.10
N ASP A 5 -29.91 -4.06 10.50
CA ASP A 5 -30.15 -2.77 11.17
C ASP A 5 -29.63 -2.75 12.62
N GLY A 6 -29.63 -3.88 13.32
CA GLY A 6 -29.02 -4.00 14.65
C GLY A 6 -27.50 -3.81 14.70
N ILE A 7 -26.80 -3.99 13.58
CA ILE A 7 -25.36 -3.72 13.48
C ILE A 7 -25.08 -2.22 13.37
N ARG A 8 -25.97 -1.43 12.78
CA ARG A 8 -25.88 0.03 12.71
C ARG A 8 -25.82 0.66 14.09
N ASP A 9 -26.77 0.32 14.95
CA ASP A 9 -26.89 0.94 16.27
C ASP A 9 -25.75 0.56 17.22
N SER A 10 -25.23 -0.66 17.14
CA SER A 10 -24.12 -1.11 17.99
C SER A 10 -22.77 -0.51 17.60
N VAL A 11 -22.61 -0.07 16.35
CA VAL A 11 -21.38 0.53 15.82
C VAL A 11 -21.36 2.05 16.06
N ALA A 12 -22.50 2.72 15.88
CA ALA A 12 -22.64 4.16 16.19
C ALA A 12 -22.39 4.47 17.68
N SER A 13 -22.84 3.58 18.57
CA SER A 13 -22.64 3.73 20.02
C SER A 13 -21.18 3.59 20.50
N ARG A 14 -20.26 3.19 19.61
CA ARG A 14 -18.84 2.97 19.92
C ARG A 14 -17.90 4.01 19.28
N GLY A 15 -18.41 5.15 18.80
CA GLY A 15 -17.61 6.18 18.14
C GLY A 15 -17.15 5.84 16.74
N LEU A 16 -17.67 4.76 16.13
CA LEU A 16 -17.58 4.48 14.71
C LEU A 16 -18.65 5.30 13.99
N GLY A 17 -18.30 5.93 12.86
CA GLY A 17 -19.26 6.49 11.93
C GLY A 17 -20.08 5.42 11.21
N ASP A 18 -20.71 5.78 10.12
CA ASP A 18 -21.62 4.89 9.39
C ASP A 18 -20.91 3.71 8.71
N VAL A 19 -21.61 2.58 8.67
CA VAL A 19 -21.19 1.37 7.96
C VAL A 19 -22.23 1.05 6.88
N TYR A 20 -21.80 1.16 5.63
CA TYR A 20 -22.65 0.84 4.48
C TYR A 20 -22.29 -0.53 3.93
N LYS A 21 -23.30 -1.38 3.75
CA LYS A 21 -23.15 -2.67 3.09
C LYS A 21 -24.28 -2.84 2.07
N ARG A 22 -23.92 -3.12 0.83
CA ARG A 22 -24.86 -3.24 -0.29
C ARG A 22 -24.51 -4.44 -1.17
N GLN A 23 -25.51 -4.96 -1.85
CA GLN A 23 -25.31 -5.85 -2.99
C GLN A 23 -24.98 -5.01 -4.23
N VAL A 24 -24.06 -5.53 -5.02
CA VAL A 24 -23.56 -4.89 -6.26
C VAL A 24 -23.81 -5.87 -7.41
N PRO A 25 -24.99 -5.83 -8.05
CA PRO A 25 -25.27 -6.65 -9.23
C PRO A 25 -24.56 -6.07 -10.47
N TRP A 26 -23.96 -6.93 -11.27
CA TRP A 26 -23.34 -6.55 -12.54
C TRP A 26 -23.45 -7.69 -13.55
N VAL A 27 -23.23 -7.42 -14.83
CA VAL A 27 -23.37 -8.41 -15.90
C VAL A 27 -21.98 -8.72 -16.44
N ASP A 28 -21.62 -10.01 -16.52
CA ASP A 28 -20.36 -10.46 -17.11
C ASP A 28 -20.40 -10.42 -18.66
N ASP A 29 -19.28 -10.78 -19.29
CA ASP A 29 -19.19 -10.74 -20.76
C ASP A 29 -20.04 -11.82 -21.46
N ASN A 30 -20.50 -12.84 -20.70
CA ASN A 30 -21.41 -13.87 -21.20
C ASN A 30 -22.89 -13.49 -21.03
N GLY A 31 -23.19 -12.32 -20.47
CA GLY A 31 -24.53 -11.86 -20.20
C GLY A 31 -25.15 -12.38 -18.91
N ALA A 32 -24.39 -13.10 -18.08
CA ALA A 32 -24.87 -13.61 -16.80
C ALA A 32 -24.79 -12.53 -15.69
N VAL A 33 -25.83 -12.49 -14.85
CA VAL A 33 -25.87 -11.58 -13.71
C VAL A 33 -25.01 -12.13 -12.58
N GLN A 34 -24.04 -11.34 -12.15
CA GLN A 34 -23.17 -11.58 -11.01
C GLN A 34 -23.56 -10.64 -9.87
N VAL A 35 -23.36 -11.07 -8.61
CA VAL A 35 -23.64 -10.24 -7.43
C VAL A 35 -22.48 -10.31 -6.46
N ASN A 36 -21.89 -9.16 -6.15
CA ASN A 36 -20.88 -9.02 -5.13
C ASN A 36 -21.40 -8.17 -3.95
N ARG A 37 -20.65 -8.15 -2.86
CA ARG A 37 -20.95 -7.31 -1.69
C ARG A 37 -20.03 -6.10 -1.69
N GLY A 38 -20.61 -4.91 -1.65
CA GLY A 38 -19.90 -3.64 -1.48
C GLY A 38 -20.01 -3.15 -0.03
N MET A 39 -18.94 -2.56 0.49
CA MET A 39 -18.86 -2.06 1.86
C MET A 39 -18.12 -0.74 1.91
N ARG A 40 -18.58 0.18 2.77
CA ARG A 40 -17.85 1.39 3.18
C ARG A 40 -18.01 1.58 4.69
N VAL A 41 -16.92 1.87 5.36
CA VAL A 41 -16.88 2.21 6.79
C VAL A 41 -16.31 3.61 6.91
N GLU A 42 -17.13 4.52 7.36
CA GLU A 42 -16.78 5.86 7.78
C GLU A 42 -16.39 5.77 9.24
N PHE A 43 -15.08 5.68 9.55
CA PHE A 43 -14.66 5.31 10.89
C PHE A 43 -14.59 6.49 11.84
N ASN A 44 -13.93 7.57 11.45
CA ASN A 44 -13.78 8.78 12.29
C ASN A 44 -13.52 10.02 11.42
N SER A 45 -14.23 11.10 11.70
CA SER A 45 -14.12 12.40 11.01
C SER A 45 -13.77 13.56 11.95
N ALA A 46 -13.24 13.29 13.15
CA ALA A 46 -12.95 14.31 14.14
C ALA A 46 -11.96 15.39 13.67
N ILE A 47 -11.06 15.03 12.73
CA ILE A 47 -10.05 15.95 12.18
C ILE A 47 -10.28 16.31 10.71
N GLY A 48 -11.34 15.83 10.08
CA GLY A 48 -11.66 16.14 8.69
C GLY A 48 -12.51 15.08 8.00
N PRO A 49 -12.83 15.23 6.71
CA PRO A 49 -13.61 14.27 5.95
C PRO A 49 -13.04 12.85 6.04
N TYR A 50 -13.91 11.85 5.99
CA TYR A 50 -13.46 10.47 5.96
C TYR A 50 -12.57 10.25 4.73
N LYS A 51 -11.47 9.53 4.89
CA LYS A 51 -10.50 9.29 3.82
C LYS A 51 -9.91 7.90 3.92
N GLY A 52 -9.89 7.17 2.80
CA GLY A 52 -9.20 5.88 2.71
C GLY A 52 -9.61 5.04 1.52
N GLY A 53 -8.79 4.03 1.22
CA GLY A 53 -8.87 3.22 0.01
C GLY A 53 -10.11 2.34 -0.10
N LEU A 54 -10.42 1.95 -1.33
CA LEU A 54 -11.32 0.86 -1.68
C LEU A 54 -10.50 -0.35 -2.09
N ARG A 55 -10.81 -1.53 -1.53
CA ARG A 55 -10.14 -2.79 -1.86
C ARG A 55 -11.09 -3.72 -2.62
N PHE A 56 -10.66 -4.20 -3.79
CA PHE A 56 -11.38 -5.25 -4.52
C PHE A 56 -10.59 -6.54 -4.47
N HIS A 57 -11.06 -7.48 -3.65
CA HIS A 57 -10.40 -8.76 -3.45
C HIS A 57 -11.38 -9.78 -2.85
N PRO A 58 -11.36 -11.07 -3.24
CA PRO A 58 -12.30 -12.09 -2.73
C PRO A 58 -12.32 -12.24 -1.20
N SER A 59 -11.21 -11.94 -0.53
CA SER A 59 -11.12 -12.01 0.94
C SER A 59 -11.82 -10.87 1.67
N VAL A 60 -12.27 -9.82 0.97
CA VAL A 60 -12.87 -8.65 1.60
C VAL A 60 -14.14 -9.01 2.34
N ASN A 61 -14.17 -8.66 3.60
CA ASN A 61 -15.33 -8.79 4.49
C ASN A 61 -15.37 -7.59 5.44
N LEU A 62 -16.50 -7.45 6.14
CA LEU A 62 -16.72 -6.30 7.01
C LEU A 62 -15.69 -6.19 8.16
N GLY A 63 -15.23 -7.31 8.71
CA GLY A 63 -14.20 -7.32 9.76
C GLY A 63 -12.88 -6.72 9.28
N ILE A 64 -12.42 -7.14 8.09
CA ILE A 64 -11.22 -6.60 7.45
C ILE A 64 -11.38 -5.10 7.16
N ILE A 65 -12.52 -4.67 6.62
CA ILE A 65 -12.74 -3.26 6.29
C ILE A 65 -12.80 -2.39 7.55
N LYS A 66 -13.41 -2.87 8.64
CA LYS A 66 -13.40 -2.16 9.94
C LYS A 66 -11.97 -2.03 10.49
N PHE A 67 -11.21 -3.11 10.50
CA PHE A 67 -9.82 -3.08 10.96
C PHE A 67 -8.97 -2.10 10.16
N LEU A 68 -9.04 -2.16 8.83
CA LEU A 68 -8.32 -1.24 7.97
C LEU A 68 -8.77 0.21 8.11
N GLY A 69 -10.06 0.44 8.39
CA GLY A 69 -10.60 1.78 8.69
C GLY A 69 -10.06 2.34 10.00
N PHE A 70 -9.95 1.51 11.02
CA PHE A 70 -9.33 1.87 12.29
C PHE A 70 -7.85 2.27 12.10
N GLU A 71 -7.09 1.45 11.40
CA GLU A 71 -5.69 1.76 11.11
C GLU A 71 -5.53 3.05 10.31
N GLN A 72 -6.47 3.30 9.39
CA GLN A 72 -6.45 4.50 8.55
C GLN A 72 -6.56 5.79 9.36
N ILE A 73 -7.28 5.79 10.50
CA ILE A 73 -7.36 6.97 11.39
C ILE A 73 -5.96 7.38 11.86
N LEU A 74 -5.21 6.42 12.39
CA LEU A 74 -3.88 6.67 12.96
C LEU A 74 -2.90 7.12 11.86
N LYS A 75 -2.95 6.47 10.71
CA LYS A 75 -2.12 6.83 9.56
C LYS A 75 -2.42 8.25 9.05
N ASN A 76 -3.69 8.61 8.93
CA ASN A 76 -4.11 9.92 8.45
C ASN A 76 -3.76 11.03 9.44
N ALA A 77 -3.92 10.81 10.74
CA ALA A 77 -3.54 11.76 11.78
C ALA A 77 -2.05 12.12 11.74
N LEU A 78 -1.18 11.14 11.43
CA LEU A 78 0.27 11.36 11.31
C LEU A 78 0.66 12.21 10.09
N THR A 79 -0.22 12.42 9.13
CA THR A 79 0.04 13.31 7.98
C THR A 79 -0.08 14.79 8.32
N THR A 80 -0.60 15.15 9.49
CA THR A 80 -0.96 16.52 9.88
C THR A 80 -1.99 17.20 8.96
N ARG A 81 -2.66 16.44 8.09
CA ARG A 81 -3.72 16.95 7.21
C ARG A 81 -5.08 16.80 7.87
N PRO A 82 -6.03 17.69 7.57
CA PRO A 82 -7.39 17.63 8.11
C PRO A 82 -8.21 16.54 7.39
N ILE A 83 -7.82 15.29 7.55
CA ILE A 83 -8.44 14.12 6.96
C ILE A 83 -8.71 13.05 8.01
N GLY A 84 -9.94 12.60 8.07
CA GLY A 84 -10.39 11.53 8.95
C GLY A 84 -10.05 10.15 8.39
N GLY A 85 -10.60 9.10 8.96
CA GLY A 85 -10.36 7.71 8.56
C GLY A 85 -11.61 7.02 8.04
N GLY A 86 -11.51 6.42 6.87
CA GLY A 86 -12.52 5.56 6.27
C GLY A 86 -11.89 4.44 5.45
N LYS A 87 -12.65 3.39 5.20
CA LYS A 87 -12.21 2.26 4.36
C LYS A 87 -13.39 1.63 3.67
N GLY A 88 -13.17 1.08 2.49
CA GLY A 88 -14.23 0.37 1.77
C GLY A 88 -13.68 -0.73 0.87
N GLY A 89 -14.58 -1.36 0.15
CA GLY A 89 -14.20 -2.38 -0.81
C GLY A 89 -15.32 -3.35 -1.15
N SER A 90 -14.95 -4.39 -1.86
CA SER A 90 -15.85 -5.45 -2.30
C SER A 90 -15.11 -6.78 -2.37
N ASP A 91 -15.85 -7.87 -2.24
CA ASP A 91 -15.38 -9.23 -2.52
C ASP A 91 -15.26 -9.54 -4.04
N PHE A 92 -15.42 -8.53 -4.89
CA PHE A 92 -15.14 -8.61 -6.32
C PHE A 92 -13.64 -8.86 -6.58
N ASP A 93 -13.34 -9.83 -7.45
CA ASP A 93 -11.97 -10.08 -7.92
C ASP A 93 -11.77 -9.49 -9.33
N PRO A 94 -10.98 -8.43 -9.49
CA PRO A 94 -10.70 -7.85 -10.81
C PRO A 94 -9.74 -8.68 -11.65
N LYS A 95 -9.06 -9.69 -11.05
CA LYS A 95 -8.12 -10.53 -11.80
C LYS A 95 -8.85 -11.39 -12.81
N GLY A 96 -8.34 -11.41 -14.04
CA GLY A 96 -8.92 -12.19 -15.14
C GLY A 96 -10.24 -11.64 -15.68
N LYS A 97 -10.69 -10.47 -15.21
CA LYS A 97 -11.86 -9.78 -15.75
C LYS A 97 -11.47 -8.84 -16.89
N SER A 98 -12.35 -8.72 -17.88
CA SER A 98 -12.18 -7.74 -18.94
C SER A 98 -12.36 -6.31 -18.42
N ASP A 99 -11.83 -5.33 -19.15
CA ASP A 99 -12.03 -3.91 -18.82
C ASP A 99 -13.52 -3.52 -18.78
N MET A 100 -14.32 -4.16 -19.62
CA MET A 100 -15.77 -3.93 -19.66
C MET A 100 -16.49 -4.52 -18.44
N GLU A 101 -16.08 -5.69 -17.98
CA GLU A 101 -16.61 -6.28 -16.74
C GLU A 101 -16.27 -5.43 -15.53
N VAL A 102 -14.98 -5.02 -15.41
CA VAL A 102 -14.54 -4.14 -14.32
C VAL A 102 -15.27 -2.79 -14.35
N MET A 103 -15.49 -2.22 -15.55
CA MET A 103 -16.24 -0.97 -15.69
C MET A 103 -17.70 -1.14 -15.26
N ARG A 104 -18.39 -2.19 -15.69
CA ARG A 104 -19.78 -2.47 -15.28
C ARG A 104 -19.90 -2.66 -13.77
N PHE A 105 -18.96 -3.40 -13.18
CA PHE A 105 -18.91 -3.55 -11.73
C PHE A 105 -18.72 -2.20 -11.02
N CYS A 106 -17.73 -1.40 -11.42
CA CYS A 106 -17.45 -0.09 -10.84
C CYS A 106 -18.66 0.87 -10.97
N GLN A 107 -19.35 0.86 -12.09
CA GLN A 107 -20.55 1.67 -12.30
C GLN A 107 -21.68 1.25 -11.36
N SER A 108 -21.92 -0.06 -11.22
CA SER A 108 -22.92 -0.58 -10.28
C SER A 108 -22.57 -0.27 -8.84
N PHE A 109 -21.31 -0.48 -8.44
CA PHE A 109 -20.81 -0.14 -7.10
C PHE A 109 -21.04 1.34 -6.78
N MET A 110 -20.77 2.23 -7.74
CA MET A 110 -20.98 3.66 -7.58
C MET A 110 -22.45 4.07 -7.51
N SER A 111 -23.36 3.35 -8.14
CA SER A 111 -24.79 3.64 -8.08
C SER A 111 -25.35 3.58 -6.64
N GLU A 112 -24.68 2.84 -5.76
CA GLU A 112 -24.99 2.81 -4.32
C GLU A 112 -24.10 3.75 -3.51
N LEU A 113 -22.80 3.80 -3.81
CA LEU A 113 -21.83 4.53 -2.99
C LEU A 113 -21.94 6.06 -3.14
N TYR A 114 -22.33 6.59 -4.31
CA TYR A 114 -22.29 8.03 -4.60
C TYR A 114 -23.07 8.91 -3.60
N LYS A 115 -24.08 8.34 -2.94
CA LYS A 115 -24.93 9.03 -1.96
C LYS A 115 -24.21 9.34 -0.65
N HIS A 116 -23.12 8.63 -0.40
CA HIS A 116 -22.40 8.63 0.87
C HIS A 116 -21.03 9.29 0.79
N ILE A 117 -20.58 9.66 -0.41
CA ILE A 117 -19.25 10.23 -0.64
C ILE A 117 -19.33 11.63 -1.20
N GLY A 118 -18.26 12.38 -1.06
CA GLY A 118 -18.13 13.75 -1.57
C GLY A 118 -16.85 14.39 -1.07
N ALA A 119 -16.43 15.48 -1.72
CA ALA A 119 -15.16 16.15 -1.42
C ALA A 119 -14.99 16.57 0.05
N ASN A 120 -16.10 16.89 0.73
CA ASN A 120 -16.12 17.35 2.13
C ASN A 120 -16.79 16.35 3.08
N ILE A 121 -17.11 15.15 2.64
CA ILE A 121 -17.80 14.12 3.42
C ILE A 121 -16.90 12.91 3.57
N ASP A 122 -16.70 12.19 2.49
CA ASP A 122 -15.89 10.98 2.41
C ASP A 122 -15.20 10.89 1.06
N VAL A 123 -13.88 10.76 1.05
CA VAL A 123 -13.05 10.76 -0.14
C VAL A 123 -12.35 9.41 -0.29
N PRO A 124 -12.90 8.48 -1.08
CA PRO A 124 -12.26 7.20 -1.37
C PRO A 124 -10.96 7.35 -2.18
N ALA A 125 -10.12 6.31 -2.12
CA ALA A 125 -8.86 6.20 -2.85
C ALA A 125 -8.65 4.77 -3.37
N GLY A 126 -7.56 4.54 -4.10
CA GLY A 126 -7.14 3.20 -4.49
C GLY A 126 -6.56 2.39 -3.33
N ASP A 127 -6.60 1.07 -3.48
CA ASP A 127 -5.99 0.04 -2.62
C ASP A 127 -5.84 -1.25 -3.46
N ILE A 128 -5.60 -2.41 -2.84
CA ILE A 128 -5.49 -3.70 -3.56
C ILE A 128 -6.69 -3.88 -4.50
N GLY A 129 -6.41 -4.18 -5.76
CA GLY A 129 -7.42 -4.39 -6.81
C GLY A 129 -8.12 -3.11 -7.30
N VAL A 130 -7.71 -1.93 -6.83
CA VAL A 130 -8.25 -0.63 -7.24
C VAL A 130 -7.11 0.31 -7.59
N GLY A 131 -6.81 0.38 -8.86
CA GLY A 131 -5.82 1.30 -9.44
C GLY A 131 -6.46 2.49 -10.16
N GLY A 132 -5.67 3.19 -10.97
CA GLY A 132 -6.13 4.35 -11.75
C GLY A 132 -7.28 4.04 -12.70
N ARG A 133 -7.34 2.82 -13.26
CA ARG A 133 -8.43 2.33 -14.11
C ARG A 133 -9.76 2.31 -13.36
N GLU A 134 -9.80 1.64 -12.22
CA GLU A 134 -10.99 1.52 -11.37
C GLU A 134 -11.43 2.87 -10.82
N ILE A 135 -10.48 3.70 -10.38
CA ILE A 135 -10.75 5.08 -9.95
C ILE A 135 -11.37 5.89 -11.09
N GLY A 136 -10.86 5.74 -12.32
CA GLY A 136 -11.41 6.41 -13.50
C GLY A 136 -12.86 6.02 -13.77
N TYR A 137 -13.18 4.72 -13.72
CA TYR A 137 -14.54 4.24 -13.92
C TYR A 137 -15.50 4.73 -12.82
N MET A 138 -15.05 4.72 -11.57
CA MET A 138 -15.86 5.19 -10.44
C MET A 138 -16.06 6.71 -10.45
N PHE A 139 -15.02 7.49 -10.73
CA PHE A 139 -15.11 8.94 -10.83
C PHE A 139 -16.00 9.38 -12.00
N GLY A 140 -15.85 8.73 -13.15
CA GLY A 140 -16.72 8.98 -14.30
C GLY A 140 -18.20 8.71 -14.00
N GLN A 141 -18.49 7.63 -13.28
CA GLN A 141 -19.86 7.31 -12.87
C GLN A 141 -20.39 8.29 -11.80
N TYR A 142 -19.56 8.69 -10.83
CA TYR A 142 -19.92 9.73 -9.86
C TYR A 142 -20.32 11.03 -10.56
N LYS A 143 -19.47 11.52 -11.47
CA LYS A 143 -19.76 12.71 -12.28
C LYS A 143 -21.07 12.57 -13.05
N ARG A 144 -21.33 11.40 -13.64
CA ARG A 144 -22.55 11.15 -14.39
C ARG A 144 -23.80 11.20 -13.52
N LEU A 145 -23.73 10.66 -12.29
CA LEU A 145 -24.86 10.60 -11.35
C LEU A 145 -25.14 11.94 -10.66
N THR A 146 -24.09 12.68 -10.33
CA THR A 146 -24.22 13.93 -9.54
C THR A 146 -24.19 15.20 -10.37
N GLY A 147 -23.69 15.14 -11.62
CA GLY A 147 -23.43 16.33 -12.45
C GLY A 147 -22.26 17.19 -11.97
N LYS A 148 -21.46 16.72 -10.97
CA LYS A 148 -20.40 17.50 -10.34
C LYS A 148 -19.02 17.05 -10.79
N TRP A 149 -18.11 18.03 -10.86
CA TRP A 149 -16.68 17.83 -10.96
C TRP A 149 -16.04 18.36 -9.68
N GLU A 150 -15.71 17.48 -8.76
CA GLU A 150 -15.18 17.85 -7.44
C GLU A 150 -14.12 16.86 -6.96
N GLY A 151 -13.41 17.18 -5.88
CA GLY A 151 -12.33 16.38 -5.29
C GLY A 151 -12.80 15.13 -4.54
N VAL A 152 -13.68 14.34 -5.15
CA VAL A 152 -14.23 13.12 -4.57
C VAL A 152 -13.30 12.00 -4.90
N PHE A 153 -12.67 11.35 -5.08
CA PHE A 153 -11.68 10.31 -5.30
C PHE A 153 -10.28 10.87 -5.38
N THR A 154 -9.33 10.12 -4.88
CA THR A 154 -7.91 10.37 -5.08
C THR A 154 -7.21 9.17 -5.73
N GLY A 155 -6.08 9.43 -6.39
CA GLY A 155 -5.45 8.49 -7.32
C GLY A 155 -5.97 8.63 -8.75
N LYS A 156 -6.54 9.79 -9.05
CA LYS A 156 -6.94 10.19 -10.41
C LYS A 156 -5.72 10.42 -11.29
N GLY A 157 -5.88 10.28 -12.60
CA GLY A 157 -4.87 10.68 -13.56
C GLY A 157 -4.68 12.20 -13.58
N HIS A 158 -3.46 12.67 -13.84
CA HIS A 158 -3.10 14.09 -13.83
C HIS A 158 -4.03 14.94 -14.72
N GLY A 159 -4.36 14.45 -15.92
CA GLY A 159 -5.24 15.16 -16.87
C GLY A 159 -6.70 15.32 -16.45
N TRP A 160 -7.13 14.70 -15.35
CA TRP A 160 -8.51 14.72 -14.86
C TRP A 160 -8.60 14.90 -13.34
N GLY A 161 -7.72 15.72 -12.78
CA GLY A 161 -7.79 16.19 -11.40
C GLY A 161 -6.90 15.42 -10.41
N GLY A 162 -5.96 14.61 -10.89
CA GLY A 162 -4.97 13.93 -10.05
C GLY A 162 -3.77 14.80 -9.71
N SER A 163 -3.05 14.45 -8.65
CA SER A 163 -1.84 15.12 -8.21
C SER A 163 -0.57 14.49 -8.77
N LEU A 164 0.47 15.31 -8.96
CA LEU A 164 1.84 14.85 -9.22
C LEU A 164 2.42 14.14 -7.99
N ILE A 165 3.45 13.33 -8.20
CA ILE A 165 4.24 12.65 -7.14
C ILE A 165 3.41 11.61 -6.34
N ARG A 166 2.16 11.31 -6.72
CA ARG A 166 1.37 10.33 -5.99
C ARG A 166 1.94 8.90 -6.08
N PRO A 167 2.43 8.41 -7.23
CA PRO A 167 3.10 7.11 -7.32
C PRO A 167 4.33 7.02 -6.42
N GLU A 168 5.15 8.05 -6.36
CA GLU A 168 6.42 8.12 -5.64
C GLU A 168 6.24 8.28 -4.13
N ALA A 169 5.14 8.90 -3.72
CA ALA A 169 4.96 9.47 -2.39
C ALA A 169 5.19 8.48 -1.24
N THR A 170 4.77 7.23 -1.37
CA THR A 170 4.91 6.24 -0.31
C THR A 170 6.37 5.86 -0.10
N GLY A 171 7.08 5.48 -1.17
CA GLY A 171 8.50 5.12 -1.12
C GLY A 171 9.37 6.32 -0.73
N TYR A 172 9.07 7.50 -1.24
CA TYR A 172 9.83 8.72 -0.91
C TYR A 172 9.69 9.10 0.56
N VAL A 173 8.48 9.09 1.12
CA VAL A 173 8.28 9.48 2.51
C VAL A 173 8.86 8.45 3.47
N GLN A 174 8.85 7.16 3.12
CA GLN A 174 9.59 6.15 3.86
C GLN A 174 11.07 6.52 4.02
N VAL A 175 11.71 6.95 2.94
CA VAL A 175 13.13 7.35 2.96
C VAL A 175 13.33 8.70 3.63
N TYR A 176 12.40 9.66 3.52
CA TYR A 176 12.46 10.90 4.30
C TYR A 176 12.38 10.63 5.80
N PHE A 177 11.47 9.74 6.22
CA PHE A 177 11.35 9.35 7.62
C PHE A 177 12.63 8.65 8.11
N LEU A 178 13.16 7.72 7.31
CA LEU A 178 14.44 7.07 7.60
C LEU A 178 15.58 8.10 7.76
N ARG A 179 15.66 9.08 6.86
CA ARG A 179 16.68 10.13 6.91
C ARG A 179 16.62 10.90 8.23
N GLU A 180 15.45 11.35 8.64
CA GLU A 180 15.27 12.10 9.89
C GLU A 180 15.59 11.21 11.11
N MET A 181 15.17 9.94 11.09
CA MET A 181 15.47 8.99 12.15
C MET A 181 16.97 8.72 12.29
N LEU A 182 17.68 8.54 11.19
CA LEU A 182 19.13 8.39 11.16
C LEU A 182 19.84 9.68 11.64
N ALA A 183 19.41 10.84 11.14
CA ALA A 183 20.00 12.14 11.50
C ALA A 183 19.86 12.44 13.01
N PHE A 184 18.71 12.06 13.62
CA PHE A 184 18.51 12.19 15.06
C PHE A 184 19.56 11.41 15.89
N ASN A 185 20.10 10.33 15.33
CA ASN A 185 21.14 9.50 15.95
C ASN A 185 22.56 9.79 15.41
N GLY A 186 22.74 10.89 14.66
CA GLY A 186 24.03 11.29 14.12
C GLY A 186 24.48 10.51 12.86
N GLU A 187 23.57 9.72 12.28
CA GLU A 187 23.82 8.89 11.11
C GLU A 187 23.27 9.52 9.82
N ARG A 188 23.70 9.00 8.67
CA ARG A 188 23.26 9.43 7.34
C ARG A 188 22.97 8.24 6.45
N ILE A 189 22.14 8.44 5.41
CA ILE A 189 21.87 7.43 4.37
C ILE A 189 23.09 7.23 3.46
N ASP A 190 23.86 8.28 3.24
CA ASP A 190 25.02 8.27 2.34
C ASP A 190 26.00 7.14 2.71
N GLY A 191 26.34 6.32 1.73
CA GLY A 191 27.21 5.15 1.87
C GLY A 191 26.58 3.92 2.54
N LYS A 192 25.37 4.00 3.13
CA LYS A 192 24.72 2.87 3.77
C LYS A 192 24.24 1.83 2.77
N ARG A 193 24.45 0.57 3.12
CA ARG A 193 23.90 -0.60 2.41
C ARG A 193 22.48 -0.83 2.83
N CYS A 194 21.56 -0.92 1.88
CA CYS A 194 20.13 -1.05 2.13
C CYS A 194 19.57 -2.34 1.49
N SER A 195 18.86 -3.15 2.26
CA SER A 195 18.01 -4.20 1.72
C SER A 195 16.58 -3.69 1.54
N ILE A 196 15.99 -3.97 0.38
CA ILE A 196 14.61 -3.64 0.06
C ILE A 196 13.90 -4.92 -0.33
N SER A 197 12.76 -5.22 0.30
CA SER A 197 11.86 -6.27 -0.16
C SER A 197 10.84 -5.73 -1.16
N GLY A 198 10.35 -6.61 -2.05
CA GLY A 198 9.46 -6.22 -3.12
C GLY A 198 10.18 -5.63 -4.33
N SER A 199 9.43 -5.45 -5.40
CA SER A 199 9.83 -4.77 -6.65
C SER A 199 8.66 -4.01 -7.26
N GLY A 200 7.60 -3.77 -6.46
CA GLY A 200 6.45 -2.96 -6.84
C GLY A 200 6.69 -1.47 -6.60
N ASN A 201 5.62 -0.69 -6.70
CA ASN A 201 5.67 0.77 -6.64
C ASN A 201 6.44 1.32 -5.43
N VAL A 202 6.14 0.85 -4.24
CA VAL A 202 6.79 1.33 -3.00
C VAL A 202 8.28 1.03 -3.02
N ALA A 203 8.66 -0.21 -3.36
CA ALA A 203 10.06 -0.64 -3.41
C ALA A 203 10.88 0.13 -4.46
N GLN A 204 10.31 0.34 -5.67
CA GLN A 204 10.96 1.08 -6.74
C GLN A 204 11.29 2.53 -6.34
N TYR A 205 10.31 3.25 -5.79
CA TYR A 205 10.52 4.64 -5.38
C TYR A 205 11.28 4.78 -4.06
N CYS A 206 11.23 3.77 -3.18
CA CYS A 206 12.14 3.66 -2.05
C CYS A 206 13.59 3.55 -2.55
N ALA A 207 13.88 2.62 -3.45
CA ALA A 207 15.21 2.46 -4.06
C ALA A 207 15.69 3.74 -4.71
N GLN A 208 14.88 4.37 -5.57
CA GLN A 208 15.22 5.62 -6.22
C GLN A 208 15.60 6.71 -5.22
N LYS A 209 14.85 6.85 -4.13
CA LYS A 209 15.12 7.88 -3.14
C LYS A 209 16.36 7.56 -2.28
N ILE A 210 16.63 6.28 -1.97
CA ILE A 210 17.89 5.86 -1.33
C ILE A 210 19.09 6.24 -2.19
N LEU A 211 19.05 5.96 -3.51
CA LEU A 211 20.10 6.33 -4.45
C LEU A 211 20.31 7.84 -4.49
N ASN A 212 19.24 8.64 -4.52
CA ASN A 212 19.34 10.12 -4.49
C ASN A 212 20.04 10.66 -3.23
N TYR A 213 20.05 9.91 -2.12
CA TYR A 213 20.75 10.27 -0.89
C TYR A 213 22.11 9.60 -0.74
N GLY A 214 22.65 8.98 -1.80
CA GLY A 214 23.96 8.33 -1.80
C GLY A 214 24.00 6.97 -1.11
N GLY A 215 22.86 6.40 -0.75
CA GLY A 215 22.78 5.04 -0.22
C GLY A 215 22.92 3.99 -1.32
N LYS A 216 23.25 2.76 -0.95
CA LYS A 216 23.48 1.63 -1.84
C LYS A 216 22.40 0.58 -1.69
N VAL A 217 21.60 0.37 -2.71
CA VAL A 217 20.55 -0.66 -2.73
C VAL A 217 21.19 -2.00 -3.12
N ILE A 218 21.07 -3.00 -2.24
CA ILE A 218 21.71 -4.32 -2.41
C ILE A 218 20.72 -5.38 -2.86
N THR A 219 19.46 -5.32 -2.39
CA THR A 219 18.47 -6.35 -2.69
C THR A 219 17.17 -5.75 -3.18
N MET A 220 16.47 -6.49 -4.04
CA MET A 220 15.05 -6.37 -4.32
C MET A 220 14.44 -7.77 -4.46
N SER A 221 13.11 -7.90 -4.32
CA SER A 221 12.46 -9.22 -4.35
C SER A 221 11.09 -9.20 -5.03
N ASP A 222 10.60 -10.38 -5.36
CA ASP A 222 9.18 -10.61 -5.63
C ASP A 222 8.75 -11.98 -5.05
N SER A 223 7.53 -12.42 -5.34
CA SER A 223 7.03 -13.70 -4.82
C SER A 223 7.80 -14.94 -5.29
N GLY A 224 8.70 -14.81 -6.26
CA GLY A 224 9.55 -15.89 -6.76
C GLY A 224 10.89 -15.99 -6.02
N GLY A 225 11.33 -14.92 -5.34
CA GLY A 225 12.62 -14.88 -4.66
C GLY A 225 13.18 -13.46 -4.57
N TYR A 226 14.47 -13.37 -4.27
CA TYR A 226 15.16 -12.09 -4.18
C TYR A 226 16.48 -12.11 -4.98
N ILE A 227 16.89 -10.93 -5.43
CA ILE A 227 18.20 -10.67 -6.00
C ILE A 227 19.11 -10.04 -4.95
N CYS A 228 20.41 -10.35 -5.04
CA CYS A 228 21.45 -9.68 -4.30
C CYS A 228 22.52 -9.20 -5.28
N ASP A 229 22.69 -7.88 -5.35
CA ASP A 229 23.70 -7.20 -6.15
C ASP A 229 24.70 -6.51 -5.22
N GLU A 230 25.82 -7.15 -4.95
CA GLU A 230 26.87 -6.63 -4.06
C GLU A 230 27.53 -5.37 -4.62
N SER A 231 27.49 -5.20 -5.96
CA SER A 231 27.97 -3.97 -6.60
C SER A 231 27.05 -2.77 -6.36
N GLY A 232 25.78 -3.06 -6.03
CA GLY A 232 24.67 -2.13 -5.85
C GLY A 232 23.85 -1.94 -7.12
N ILE A 233 22.54 -1.80 -6.90
CA ILE A 233 21.57 -1.41 -7.94
C ILE A 233 21.71 0.11 -8.09
N ASP A 234 22.27 0.59 -9.19
CA ASP A 234 22.36 2.00 -9.56
C ASP A 234 21.09 2.49 -10.30
N GLU A 235 21.06 3.73 -10.74
CA GLU A 235 19.92 4.34 -11.42
C GLU A 235 19.56 3.57 -12.71
N SER A 236 20.54 3.17 -13.52
CA SER A 236 20.32 2.46 -14.79
C SER A 236 19.75 1.06 -14.56
N LYS A 237 20.25 0.36 -13.57
CA LYS A 237 19.77 -0.94 -13.13
C LYS A 237 18.36 -0.85 -12.54
N LEU A 238 18.07 0.22 -11.77
CA LEU A 238 16.74 0.46 -11.25
C LEU A 238 15.73 0.76 -12.37
N GLU A 239 16.08 1.56 -13.36
CA GLU A 239 15.24 1.81 -14.55
C GLU A 239 14.93 0.49 -15.29
N TRP A 240 15.92 -0.38 -15.43
CA TRP A 240 15.71 -1.70 -16.03
C TRP A 240 14.71 -2.55 -15.23
N ILE A 241 14.80 -2.54 -13.87
CA ILE A 241 13.84 -3.21 -12.99
C ILE A 241 12.44 -2.59 -13.13
N MET A 242 12.35 -1.26 -13.19
CA MET A 242 11.08 -0.57 -13.37
C MET A 242 10.41 -0.94 -14.72
N ASP A 243 11.18 -1.00 -15.81
CA ASP A 243 10.67 -1.46 -17.10
C ASP A 243 10.22 -2.92 -17.03
N LEU A 244 11.05 -3.80 -16.44
CA LEU A 244 10.71 -5.21 -16.24
C LEU A 244 9.36 -5.38 -15.53
N LYS A 245 9.15 -4.66 -14.42
CA LYS A 245 7.98 -4.84 -13.57
C LYS A 245 6.74 -4.12 -14.09
N ASN A 246 6.89 -2.91 -14.62
CA ASN A 246 5.76 -2.05 -14.98
C ASN A 246 5.28 -2.29 -16.41
N ASN A 247 6.19 -2.54 -17.35
CA ASN A 247 5.88 -2.72 -18.78
C ASN A 247 5.87 -4.19 -19.18
N ARG A 248 6.96 -4.92 -18.93
CA ARG A 248 7.11 -6.32 -19.34
C ARG A 248 6.39 -7.30 -18.43
N ARG A 249 6.08 -6.90 -17.17
CA ARG A 249 5.44 -7.74 -16.13
C ARG A 249 6.24 -9.01 -15.80
N GLY A 250 7.54 -8.95 -15.93
CA GLY A 250 8.47 -10.03 -15.72
C GLY A 250 8.76 -10.34 -14.24
N ARG A 251 9.63 -11.29 -14.00
CA ARG A 251 10.07 -11.73 -12.67
C ARG A 251 11.42 -11.13 -12.33
N ILE A 252 11.65 -10.87 -11.02
CA ILE A 252 12.92 -10.27 -10.59
C ILE A 252 14.14 -11.15 -10.86
N SER A 253 13.96 -12.47 -11.03
CA SER A 253 15.02 -13.40 -11.44
C SER A 253 15.67 -13.03 -12.78
N GLU A 254 14.91 -12.44 -13.71
CA GLU A 254 15.42 -12.00 -15.01
C GLU A 254 16.51 -10.91 -14.89
N TYR A 255 16.53 -10.19 -13.77
CA TYR A 255 17.59 -9.23 -13.50
C TYR A 255 18.94 -9.92 -13.28
N ALA A 256 18.97 -11.04 -12.58
CA ALA A 256 20.19 -11.80 -12.37
C ALA A 256 20.72 -12.43 -13.68
N ASP A 257 19.81 -12.80 -14.60
CA ASP A 257 20.19 -13.29 -15.93
C ASP A 257 20.77 -12.19 -16.82
N ALA A 258 20.41 -10.92 -16.57
CA ALA A 258 20.78 -9.78 -17.39
C ALA A 258 22.00 -9.00 -16.87
N HIS A 259 22.44 -9.22 -15.63
CA HIS A 259 23.52 -8.46 -14.99
C HIS A 259 24.55 -9.38 -14.32
N ASP A 260 25.80 -9.27 -14.73
CA ASP A 260 26.89 -10.06 -14.18
C ASP A 260 27.14 -9.78 -12.69
N GLY A 261 27.46 -10.81 -11.94
CA GLY A 261 27.78 -10.72 -10.51
C GLY A 261 26.56 -10.57 -9.58
N VAL A 262 25.35 -10.65 -10.13
CA VAL A 262 24.11 -10.67 -9.35
C VAL A 262 23.71 -12.11 -9.07
N THR A 263 23.26 -12.37 -7.85
CA THR A 263 22.70 -13.66 -7.47
C THR A 263 21.18 -13.58 -7.34
N PHE A 264 20.50 -14.64 -7.76
CA PHE A 264 19.07 -14.83 -7.46
C PHE A 264 18.91 -16.03 -6.54
N THR A 265 18.13 -15.83 -5.46
CA THR A 265 17.75 -16.89 -4.54
C THR A 265 16.24 -17.07 -4.58
N ALA A 266 15.78 -18.25 -4.95
CA ALA A 266 14.35 -18.57 -4.98
C ALA A 266 13.75 -18.57 -3.57
N SER A 267 12.49 -18.16 -3.47
CA SER A 267 11.74 -18.22 -2.21
C SER A 267 11.68 -19.65 -1.70
N ALA A 268 12.04 -19.85 -0.43
CA ALA A 268 11.87 -21.14 0.23
C ALA A 268 10.43 -21.29 0.74
N PRO A 269 9.92 -22.53 0.85
CA PRO A 269 8.62 -22.77 1.46
C PRO A 269 8.62 -22.43 2.96
N GLU A 270 7.50 -21.93 3.46
CA GLU A 270 7.28 -21.78 4.90
C GLU A 270 7.53 -23.15 5.64
N PRO A 271 8.12 -23.14 6.82
CA PRO A 271 8.46 -21.98 7.67
C PRO A 271 9.91 -21.47 7.54
N THR A 272 10.59 -21.73 6.43
CA THR A 272 11.98 -21.30 6.24
C THR A 272 12.06 -19.76 6.17
N PRO A 273 12.92 -19.10 6.98
CA PRO A 273 13.10 -17.66 6.94
C PRO A 273 13.53 -17.16 5.56
N ASN A 274 13.05 -15.97 5.18
CA ASN A 274 13.44 -15.34 3.93
C ASN A 274 14.91 -14.89 4.01
N GLY A 275 15.77 -15.52 3.22
CA GLY A 275 17.20 -15.25 3.18
C GLY A 275 17.58 -13.81 2.79
N LEU A 276 16.67 -13.03 2.20
CA LEU A 276 16.86 -11.60 1.94
C LEU A 276 17.28 -10.85 3.22
N TRP A 277 16.66 -11.18 4.36
CA TRP A 277 16.93 -10.53 5.64
C TRP A 277 18.26 -11.00 6.31
N GLY A 278 18.88 -12.04 5.74
CA GLY A 278 20.23 -12.49 6.12
C GLY A 278 21.37 -11.80 5.37
N VAL A 279 21.06 -10.97 4.37
CA VAL A 279 22.07 -10.19 3.65
C VAL A 279 22.64 -9.09 4.55
N ASN A 280 23.98 -8.97 4.57
CA ASN A 280 24.64 -7.97 5.40
C ASN A 280 24.38 -6.55 4.88
N VAL A 281 23.59 -5.77 5.64
CA VAL A 281 23.19 -4.41 5.33
C VAL A 281 23.09 -3.55 6.57
N ASP A 282 23.22 -2.23 6.42
CA ASP A 282 23.04 -1.27 7.51
C ASP A 282 21.55 -0.99 7.76
N VAL A 283 20.72 -1.00 6.71
CA VAL A 283 19.30 -0.61 6.77
C VAL A 283 18.43 -1.62 6.07
N ALA A 284 17.32 -1.99 6.69
CA ALA A 284 16.31 -2.87 6.12
C ALA A 284 15.00 -2.10 5.84
N LEU A 285 14.46 -2.27 4.62
CA LEU A 285 13.30 -1.54 4.12
C LEU A 285 12.24 -2.52 3.58
N PRO A 286 11.40 -3.09 4.45
CA PRO A 286 10.33 -4.00 4.02
C PRO A 286 9.24 -3.24 3.26
N CYS A 287 9.12 -3.54 1.94
CA CYS A 287 8.25 -2.83 1.00
C CYS A 287 7.30 -3.76 0.22
N ALA A 288 7.24 -5.06 0.55
CA ALA A 288 6.46 -6.03 -0.20
C ALA A 288 5.06 -6.24 0.39
N THR A 289 4.96 -7.01 1.47
CA THR A 289 3.67 -7.45 2.00
C THR A 289 3.59 -7.38 3.54
N GLN A 290 2.37 -7.55 4.05
CA GLN A 290 2.18 -7.69 5.50
C GLN A 290 2.81 -8.99 6.00
N ASN A 291 3.33 -8.98 7.23
CA ASN A 291 3.93 -10.11 7.93
C ASN A 291 5.10 -10.79 7.18
N GLU A 292 5.80 -10.06 6.35
CA GLU A 292 6.96 -10.56 5.60
C GLU A 292 8.25 -10.64 6.41
N LEU A 293 8.24 -10.13 7.65
CA LEU A 293 9.38 -10.08 8.54
C LEU A 293 8.93 -10.53 9.94
N ASN A 294 9.19 -11.78 10.25
CA ASN A 294 8.83 -12.43 11.52
C ASN A 294 9.99 -12.34 12.55
N GLY A 295 9.83 -13.00 13.70
CA GLY A 295 10.84 -12.95 14.77
C GLY A 295 12.19 -13.53 14.37
N SER A 296 12.23 -14.64 13.61
CA SER A 296 13.49 -15.24 13.18
C SER A 296 14.24 -14.35 12.19
N GLU A 297 13.51 -13.73 11.27
CA GLU A 297 14.07 -12.80 10.29
C GLU A 297 14.54 -11.50 10.93
N ALA A 298 13.81 -11.00 11.93
CA ALA A 298 14.24 -9.87 12.74
C ALA A 298 15.55 -10.17 13.48
N GLN A 299 15.70 -11.40 14.01
CA GLN A 299 16.94 -11.82 14.65
C GLN A 299 18.11 -11.89 13.66
N MET A 300 17.88 -12.38 12.42
CA MET A 300 18.91 -12.38 11.38
C MET A 300 19.44 -10.96 11.09
N LEU A 301 18.54 -9.98 11.00
CA LEU A 301 18.93 -8.58 10.82
C LEU A 301 19.74 -8.03 11.99
N VAL A 302 19.34 -8.34 13.23
CA VAL A 302 20.07 -7.94 14.44
C VAL A 302 21.45 -8.58 14.49
N ASP A 303 21.55 -9.87 14.20
CA ASP A 303 22.82 -10.61 14.17
C ASP A 303 23.77 -10.04 13.10
N ASN A 304 23.25 -9.51 12.01
CA ASN A 304 23.98 -8.79 10.96
C ASN A 304 24.22 -7.30 11.27
N SER A 305 23.93 -6.87 12.52
CA SER A 305 24.18 -5.50 12.98
C SER A 305 23.41 -4.41 12.23
N VAL A 306 22.19 -4.70 11.79
CA VAL A 306 21.30 -3.68 11.19
C VAL A 306 21.10 -2.52 12.18
N ILE A 307 21.24 -1.29 11.72
CA ILE A 307 21.06 -0.10 12.56
C ILE A 307 19.65 0.46 12.52
N ALA A 308 18.95 0.27 11.39
CA ALA A 308 17.61 0.81 11.21
C ALA A 308 16.72 -0.10 10.36
N VAL A 309 15.44 -0.13 10.70
CA VAL A 309 14.36 -0.76 9.93
C VAL A 309 13.29 0.29 9.67
N GLY A 310 12.93 0.50 8.40
CA GLY A 310 11.89 1.45 8.00
C GLY A 310 10.81 0.80 7.14
N GLU A 311 9.59 0.69 7.67
CA GLU A 311 8.49 0.00 7.00
C GLU A 311 7.86 0.80 5.86
N GLY A 312 7.90 0.27 4.63
CA GLY A 312 7.21 0.81 3.45
C GLY A 312 5.88 0.12 3.18
N ALA A 313 5.81 -1.18 3.43
CA ALA A 313 4.55 -1.93 3.38
C ALA A 313 3.65 -1.63 4.60
N ASN A 314 2.41 -2.09 4.55
CA ASN A 314 1.51 -2.00 5.70
C ASN A 314 1.72 -3.22 6.60
N MET A 315 2.19 -2.99 7.83
CA MET A 315 2.46 -4.03 8.84
C MET A 315 3.36 -5.18 8.33
N PRO A 316 4.52 -4.90 7.75
CA PRO A 316 5.39 -5.96 7.24
C PRO A 316 6.05 -6.74 8.39
N SER A 317 6.34 -6.11 9.53
CA SER A 317 6.93 -6.78 10.69
C SER A 317 5.85 -7.34 11.62
N THR A 318 6.05 -8.57 12.09
CA THR A 318 5.19 -9.16 13.12
C THR A 318 5.47 -8.55 14.50
N PRO A 319 4.55 -8.67 15.48
CA PRO A 319 4.80 -8.18 16.85
C PRO A 319 6.09 -8.72 17.47
N GLU A 320 6.44 -9.98 17.20
CA GLU A 320 7.68 -10.60 17.66
C GLU A 320 8.91 -9.91 17.05
N GLY A 321 8.86 -9.64 15.74
CA GLY A 321 9.93 -8.93 15.04
C GLY A 321 10.14 -7.53 15.61
N ILE A 322 9.06 -6.77 15.83
CA ILE A 322 9.10 -5.43 16.43
C ILE A 322 9.70 -5.49 17.84
N HIS A 323 9.32 -6.50 18.63
CA HIS A 323 9.88 -6.68 19.98
C HIS A 323 11.39 -6.91 19.93
N ILE A 324 11.90 -7.74 19.02
CA ILE A 324 13.32 -8.00 18.81
C ILE A 324 14.06 -6.71 18.44
N PHE A 325 13.56 -5.92 17.50
CA PHE A 325 14.18 -4.65 17.13
C PHE A 325 14.26 -3.69 18.33
N THR A 326 13.16 -3.53 19.06
CA THR A 326 13.09 -2.65 20.23
C THR A 326 14.04 -3.10 21.34
N ALA A 327 14.08 -4.40 21.65
CA ALA A 327 14.96 -4.96 22.68
C ALA A 327 16.45 -4.76 22.35
N ASN A 328 16.80 -4.81 21.06
CA ASN A 328 18.18 -4.64 20.59
C ASN A 328 18.51 -3.19 20.18
N ARG A 329 17.63 -2.23 20.47
CA ARG A 329 17.81 -0.79 20.17
C ARG A 329 18.03 -0.48 18.68
N VAL A 330 17.51 -1.32 17.79
CA VAL A 330 17.46 -1.01 16.36
C VAL A 330 16.46 0.14 16.16
N MET A 331 16.84 1.14 15.42
CA MET A 331 15.94 2.25 15.06
C MET A 331 14.79 1.69 14.22
N PHE A 332 13.56 1.85 14.68
CA PHE A 332 12.39 1.26 14.03
C PHE A 332 11.36 2.32 13.64
N ALA A 333 11.07 2.43 12.36
CA ALA A 333 10.06 3.31 11.80
C ALA A 333 8.81 2.51 11.41
N PRO A 334 7.72 2.59 12.20
CA PRO A 334 6.51 1.82 11.92
C PRO A 334 5.79 2.32 10.65
N GLY A 335 5.21 1.39 9.88
CA GLY A 335 4.60 1.67 8.58
C GLY A 335 3.55 2.77 8.60
N LYS A 336 2.75 2.88 9.67
CA LYS A 336 1.75 3.95 9.79
C LYS A 336 2.35 5.36 9.75
N ALA A 337 3.59 5.52 10.22
CA ALA A 337 4.32 6.78 10.16
C ALA A 337 5.15 6.87 8.86
N SER A 338 6.02 5.90 8.64
CA SER A 338 7.00 5.95 7.54
C SER A 338 6.37 5.86 6.14
N ASN A 339 5.24 5.16 5.96
CA ASN A 339 4.59 5.02 4.66
C ASN A 339 3.39 5.95 4.43
N ALA A 340 3.17 6.94 5.30
CA ALA A 340 2.02 7.84 5.22
C ALA A 340 2.06 8.83 4.04
N GLY A 341 3.15 8.88 3.28
CA GLY A 341 3.31 9.80 2.15
C GLY A 341 2.23 9.70 1.09
N GLY A 342 1.86 8.47 0.74
CA GLY A 342 0.80 8.25 -0.25
C GLY A 342 -0.54 8.85 0.15
N VAL A 343 -0.94 8.74 1.41
CA VAL A 343 -2.19 9.33 1.89
C VAL A 343 -2.04 10.83 2.16
N ALA A 344 -0.85 11.32 2.52
CA ALA A 344 -0.58 12.75 2.66
C ALA A 344 -0.78 13.48 1.32
N VAL A 345 -0.15 13.00 0.25
CA VAL A 345 -0.32 13.54 -1.12
C VAL A 345 -1.78 13.38 -1.58
N SER A 346 -2.40 12.23 -1.30
CA SER A 346 -3.83 12.04 -1.60
C SER A 346 -4.75 13.01 -0.84
N GLY A 347 -4.35 13.49 0.33
CA GLY A 347 -5.09 14.51 1.08
C GLY A 347 -4.96 15.92 0.50
N LEU A 348 -3.98 16.14 -0.37
CA LEU A 348 -3.76 17.40 -1.09
C LEU A 348 -4.41 17.42 -2.48
N GLU A 349 -4.78 16.27 -3.01
CA GLU A 349 -5.48 16.11 -4.28
C GLU A 349 -6.95 16.54 -4.19
#